data_62eb5c22b62252313407062896e43bce
#
_entry.id   62eb5c22b62252313407062896e43bce
#
_cell.length_a   1.000
_cell.length_b   1.000
_cell.length_c   1.000
_cell.angle_alpha   90.00
_cell.angle_beta   90.00
_cell.angle_gamma   90.00
#
_symmetry.space_group_name_H-M   'P 1'
#
loop_
_entity.id
_entity.type
_entity.pdbx_description
1 polymer ?
#
loop_
_entity_poly.entity_id
_entity_poly.type
_entity_poly.pdbx_seq_one_letter_code
_entity_poly.pdbx_strand_id
1 'polypeptide(L)'
;MIRFILITATIVVGIAAGGSWASPDISLRPVARAGTGARNVGELAQRPLEAQLQLVAATTNGTGNSLRPALRPSSVVTKAMARKRKRLKGAICGDPDIQGDAIGRVPGKLSGCGVQDAVRVRSVAGVTLSQQSVMDCGTAKALKTWVNKGAKPAVGSKGGGLSGLKVAAHYSCRTRNNKKGAKISEHGKGRAIDISGLVLNDGRTITVLKGWHNADRRTMRRAHKTACGPFGTVLGPNADRYHQDHFHFDTARYRSGSYCR
;
A
#
# COMPACT_ATOMS: atom_id res chain seq x y z
N MET A 1 16.58 -31.11 -61.92
CA MET A 1 15.22 -30.59 -62.25
C MET A 1 14.47 -30.39 -60.93
N ILE A 2 14.47 -29.18 -60.42
CA ILE A 2 13.82 -28.83 -59.16
C ILE A 2 12.65 -27.95 -59.48
N ARG A 3 11.45 -28.46 -59.22
CA ARG A 3 10.17 -27.71 -59.44
C ARG A 3 9.90 -26.81 -58.23
N PHE A 4 9.91 -25.50 -58.45
CA PHE A 4 9.39 -24.51 -57.50
C PHE A 4 7.85 -24.47 -57.55
N ILE A 5 7.20 -24.67 -56.41
CA ILE A 5 5.79 -24.47 -56.22
C ILE A 5 5.62 -23.09 -55.61
N LEU A 6 5.05 -22.14 -56.38
CA LEU A 6 4.61 -20.84 -55.88
C LEU A 6 3.29 -21.01 -55.15
N ILE A 7 3.26 -20.69 -53.88
CA ILE A 7 2.03 -20.55 -53.10
C ILE A 7 1.68 -19.07 -53.05
N THR A 8 0.63 -18.71 -53.76
CA THR A 8 0.03 -17.35 -53.70
C THR A 8 -0.83 -17.25 -52.43
N ALA A 9 -0.39 -16.40 -51.49
CA ALA A 9 -1.18 -16.07 -50.30
C ALA A 9 -2.13 -14.92 -50.64
N THR A 10 -3.44 -15.22 -50.60
CA THR A 10 -4.49 -14.22 -50.75
C THR A 10 -4.70 -13.54 -49.40
N ILE A 11 -4.38 -12.24 -49.31
CA ILE A 11 -4.64 -11.40 -48.15
C ILE A 11 -6.10 -10.96 -48.21
N VAL A 12 -6.93 -11.47 -47.29
CA VAL A 12 -8.29 -10.96 -47.05
C VAL A 12 -8.18 -9.80 -46.06
N VAL A 13 -8.38 -8.56 -46.58
CA VAL A 13 -8.50 -7.39 -45.73
C VAL A 13 -9.91 -7.34 -45.15
N GLY A 14 -10.03 -7.72 -43.90
CA GLY A 14 -11.25 -7.55 -43.11
C GLY A 14 -11.38 -6.12 -42.63
N ILE A 15 -12.36 -5.39 -43.19
CA ILE A 15 -12.76 -4.07 -42.68
C ILE A 15 -13.48 -4.26 -41.37
N ALA A 16 -12.83 -3.96 -40.25
CA ALA A 16 -13.46 -3.90 -38.94
C ALA A 16 -14.29 -2.62 -38.85
N ALA A 17 -15.61 -2.75 -38.87
CA ALA A 17 -16.53 -1.67 -38.56
C ALA A 17 -16.30 -1.19 -37.12
N GLY A 18 -15.88 0.05 -36.96
CA GLY A 18 -15.71 0.71 -35.67
C GLY A 18 -17.08 0.88 -34.99
N GLY A 19 -17.33 0.08 -33.98
CA GLY A 19 -18.45 0.29 -33.07
C GLY A 19 -18.16 1.53 -32.22
N SER A 20 -18.89 2.61 -32.45
CA SER A 20 -18.93 3.77 -31.56
C SER A 20 -19.52 3.32 -30.23
N TRP A 21 -18.72 3.37 -29.18
CA TRP A 21 -19.18 3.19 -27.81
C TRP A 21 -19.94 4.46 -27.41
N ALA A 22 -21.24 4.45 -27.62
CA ALA A 22 -22.11 5.47 -27.06
C ALA A 22 -22.07 5.35 -25.53
N SER A 23 -21.70 6.43 -24.85
CA SER A 23 -21.84 6.54 -23.41
C SER A 23 -23.31 6.33 -23.03
N PRO A 24 -23.63 5.61 -21.96
CA PRO A 24 -25.03 5.44 -21.55
C PRO A 24 -25.61 6.81 -21.15
N ASP A 25 -26.69 7.21 -21.79
CA ASP A 25 -27.47 8.44 -21.51
C ASP A 25 -28.16 8.43 -20.13
N ILE A 26 -27.87 7.49 -19.28
CA ILE A 26 -28.46 7.37 -17.98
C ILE A 26 -27.53 8.00 -16.94
N SER A 27 -27.88 9.22 -16.53
CA SER A 27 -27.25 9.87 -15.38
C SER A 27 -27.54 9.08 -14.10
N LEU A 28 -26.48 8.66 -13.39
CA LEU A 28 -26.60 8.04 -12.06
C LEU A 28 -26.92 9.06 -10.95
N ARG A 29 -27.29 10.28 -11.29
CA ARG A 29 -27.78 11.23 -10.28
C ARG A 29 -29.17 10.79 -9.82
N PRO A 30 -29.43 10.72 -8.50
CA PRO A 30 -30.74 10.43 -7.98
C PRO A 30 -31.72 11.47 -8.50
N VAL A 31 -32.71 11.07 -9.30
CA VAL A 31 -33.83 11.91 -9.66
C VAL A 31 -34.71 12.03 -8.41
N ALA A 32 -35.06 13.24 -8.04
CA ALA A 32 -36.05 13.47 -6.97
C ALA A 32 -37.31 12.68 -7.31
N ARG A 33 -37.69 11.75 -6.44
CA ARG A 33 -38.98 11.05 -6.58
C ARG A 33 -40.07 12.08 -6.63
N ALA A 34 -40.78 12.17 -7.74
CA ALA A 34 -42.00 12.94 -7.83
C ALA A 34 -42.94 12.50 -6.71
N GLY A 35 -43.15 13.35 -5.72
CA GLY A 35 -44.08 13.06 -4.64
C GLY A 35 -45.47 12.87 -5.23
N THR A 36 -46.04 11.68 -5.04
CA THR A 36 -47.46 11.44 -5.30
C THR A 36 -48.24 12.33 -4.39
N GLY A 37 -48.88 13.34 -4.96
CA GLY A 37 -49.85 14.21 -4.28
C GLY A 37 -49.42 15.67 -4.20
N ALA A 38 -49.47 16.36 -5.33
CA ALA A 38 -49.71 17.79 -5.33
C ALA A 38 -51.14 18.01 -4.77
N ARG A 39 -51.26 18.13 -3.43
CA ARG A 39 -52.50 18.66 -2.83
C ARG A 39 -52.59 20.10 -3.25
N ASN A 40 -53.76 20.45 -3.84
CA ASN A 40 -54.05 21.79 -4.29
C ASN A 40 -53.77 22.81 -3.16
N VAL A 41 -52.81 23.68 -3.39
CA VAL A 41 -52.44 24.76 -2.44
C VAL A 41 -53.64 25.67 -2.12
N GLY A 42 -54.63 25.76 -3.02
CA GLY A 42 -55.88 26.50 -2.83
C GLY A 42 -56.81 25.94 -1.76
N GLU A 43 -56.73 24.64 -1.45
CA GLU A 43 -57.60 24.03 -0.43
C GLU A 43 -57.09 24.28 1.00
N LEU A 44 -55.80 24.50 1.17
CA LEU A 44 -55.17 24.82 2.45
C LEU A 44 -55.46 26.25 2.92
N ALA A 45 -55.68 27.19 1.99
CA ALA A 45 -55.95 28.59 2.31
C ALA A 45 -57.35 28.82 2.91
N GLN A 46 -58.27 27.87 2.81
CA GLN A 46 -59.64 27.97 3.31
C GLN A 46 -59.86 27.30 4.67
N ARG A 47 -58.82 26.73 5.29
CA ARG A 47 -58.92 26.10 6.60
C ARG A 47 -58.67 27.10 7.74
N PRO A 48 -59.32 26.96 8.91
CA PRO A 48 -58.98 27.74 10.09
C PRO A 48 -57.48 27.64 10.44
N LEU A 49 -56.93 28.75 10.93
CA LEU A 49 -55.50 28.88 11.24
C LEU A 49 -54.96 27.77 12.17
N GLU A 50 -55.79 27.34 13.13
CA GLU A 50 -55.46 26.26 14.07
C GLU A 50 -55.31 24.90 13.36
N ALA A 51 -56.16 24.61 12.38
CA ALA A 51 -56.07 23.38 11.58
C ALA A 51 -54.84 23.38 10.65
N GLN A 52 -54.40 24.56 10.19
CA GLN A 52 -53.20 24.73 9.42
C GLN A 52 -51.95 24.52 10.28
N LEU A 53 -51.93 25.02 11.51
CA LEU A 53 -50.83 24.82 12.47
C LEU A 53 -50.68 23.36 12.87
N GLN A 54 -51.76 22.63 13.10
CA GLN A 54 -51.71 21.19 13.40
C GLN A 54 -51.22 20.37 12.23
N LEU A 55 -51.55 20.73 11.00
CA LEU A 55 -51.10 20.03 9.81
C LEU A 55 -49.59 20.26 9.58
N VAL A 56 -49.07 21.46 9.83
CA VAL A 56 -47.66 21.79 9.78
C VAL A 56 -46.90 21.05 10.88
N ALA A 57 -47.44 20.97 12.11
CA ALA A 57 -46.87 20.22 13.21
C ALA A 57 -46.83 18.70 12.91
N ALA A 58 -47.87 18.16 12.27
CA ALA A 58 -47.94 16.75 11.89
C ALA A 58 -46.94 16.42 10.74
N THR A 59 -46.67 17.37 9.84
CA THR A 59 -45.69 17.20 8.78
C THR A 59 -44.24 17.37 9.26
N THR A 60 -44.01 18.09 10.37
CA THR A 60 -42.67 18.21 10.99
C THR A 60 -42.29 16.99 11.84
N ASN A 61 -43.28 16.15 12.23
CA ASN A 61 -43.05 14.85 12.87
C ASN A 61 -42.72 13.75 11.84
N GLY A 62 -42.38 14.11 10.60
CA GLY A 62 -41.92 13.22 9.56
C GLY A 62 -40.60 12.61 9.96
N THR A 63 -40.70 11.34 10.31
CA THR A 63 -39.61 10.33 10.38
C THR A 63 -38.24 10.92 10.76
N GLY A 64 -37.81 10.74 11.98
CA GLY A 64 -36.49 11.12 12.52
C GLY A 64 -35.30 10.44 11.85
N ASN A 65 -35.47 9.92 10.66
CA ASN A 65 -34.43 9.36 9.82
C ASN A 65 -33.98 10.37 8.77
N SER A 66 -33.26 11.41 9.22
CA SER A 66 -32.53 12.25 8.31
C SER A 66 -31.50 11.38 7.56
N LEU A 67 -31.56 11.38 6.23
CA LEU A 67 -30.53 10.76 5.38
C LEU A 67 -29.20 11.51 5.44
N ARG A 68 -29.12 12.60 6.18
CA ARG A 68 -27.87 13.32 6.42
C ARG A 68 -27.09 12.57 7.50
N PRO A 69 -25.80 12.25 7.24
CA PRO A 69 -24.95 11.63 8.26
C PRO A 69 -24.96 12.50 9.54
N ALA A 70 -25.21 11.89 10.69
CA ALA A 70 -25.08 12.58 11.97
C ALA A 70 -23.66 13.11 12.15
N LEU A 71 -23.52 14.30 12.72
CA LEU A 71 -22.21 14.85 13.06
C LEU A 71 -21.48 13.87 14.01
N ARG A 72 -20.23 13.57 13.68
CA ARG A 72 -19.40 12.70 14.54
C ARG A 72 -19.24 13.34 15.91
N PRO A 73 -19.33 12.58 17.03
CA PRO A 73 -19.10 13.11 18.37
C PRO A 73 -17.77 13.88 18.43
N SER A 74 -17.74 15.00 19.12
CA SER A 74 -16.56 15.86 19.25
C SER A 74 -15.34 15.10 19.79
N SER A 75 -15.54 14.15 20.70
CA SER A 75 -14.50 13.29 21.25
C SER A 75 -13.82 12.42 20.17
N VAL A 76 -14.58 11.93 19.19
CA VAL A 76 -14.06 11.15 18.06
C VAL A 76 -13.22 12.03 17.14
N VAL A 77 -13.70 13.23 16.86
CA VAL A 77 -13.00 14.23 16.04
C VAL A 77 -11.69 14.64 16.72
N THR A 78 -11.72 14.95 18.02
CA THR A 78 -10.53 15.33 18.80
C THR A 78 -9.48 14.21 18.82
N LYS A 79 -9.91 12.97 19.07
CA LYS A 79 -9.00 11.79 19.02
C LYS A 79 -8.40 11.60 17.61
N ALA A 80 -9.18 11.77 16.55
CA ALA A 80 -8.69 11.66 15.17
C ALA A 80 -7.67 12.75 14.85
N MET A 81 -7.91 13.99 15.26
CA MET A 81 -7.00 15.13 15.08
C MET A 81 -5.70 14.95 15.87
N ALA A 82 -5.76 14.44 17.11
CA ALA A 82 -4.58 14.13 17.90
C ALA A 82 -3.72 13.04 17.25
N ARG A 83 -4.34 11.97 16.73
CA ARG A 83 -3.65 10.93 15.95
C ARG A 83 -2.99 11.51 14.68
N LYS A 84 -3.70 12.36 13.95
CA LYS A 84 -3.17 13.04 12.75
C LYS A 84 -1.94 13.90 13.10
N ARG A 85 -2.02 14.72 14.16
CA ARG A 85 -0.87 15.53 14.63
C ARG A 85 0.33 14.66 15.01
N LYS A 86 0.10 13.55 15.73
CA LYS A 86 1.18 12.62 16.11
C LYS A 86 1.83 11.98 14.89
N ARG A 87 1.05 11.58 13.89
CA ARG A 87 1.58 11.03 12.62
C ARG A 87 2.40 12.05 11.84
N LEU A 88 1.96 13.31 11.81
CA LEU A 88 2.70 14.38 11.12
C LEU A 88 4.02 14.72 11.83
N LYS A 89 4.07 14.68 13.17
CA LYS A 89 5.26 15.06 13.95
C LYS A 89 6.49 14.15 13.71
N GLY A 90 6.30 12.92 13.29
CA GLY A 90 7.41 12.00 12.99
C GLY A 90 7.47 11.59 11.52
N ALA A 91 6.73 12.29 10.66
CA ALA A 91 6.67 11.99 9.24
C ALA A 91 7.97 12.38 8.53
N ILE A 92 8.48 11.47 7.72
CA ILE A 92 9.66 11.67 6.89
C ILE A 92 9.35 11.28 5.44
N CYS A 93 10.23 11.65 4.52
CA CYS A 93 10.06 11.38 3.08
C CYS A 93 8.78 11.99 2.46
N GLY A 94 8.18 13.00 3.11
CA GLY A 94 6.90 13.59 2.69
C GLY A 94 5.69 12.67 2.88
N ASP A 95 5.78 11.66 3.74
CA ASP A 95 4.75 10.63 3.90
C ASP A 95 4.44 10.37 5.39
N PRO A 96 3.21 10.67 5.88
CA PRO A 96 2.83 10.48 7.28
C PRO A 96 2.81 9.02 7.73
N ASP A 97 2.84 8.07 6.81
CA ASP A 97 2.89 6.63 7.11
C ASP A 97 4.32 6.11 7.19
N ILE A 98 5.33 6.95 6.96
CA ILE A 98 6.73 6.63 7.19
C ILE A 98 7.19 7.48 8.37
N GLN A 99 7.49 6.83 9.49
CA GLN A 99 7.83 7.49 10.75
C GLN A 99 9.30 7.28 11.08
N GLY A 100 9.97 8.36 11.46
CA GLY A 100 11.40 8.32 11.75
C GLY A 100 12.00 9.71 11.89
N ASP A 101 13.28 9.81 11.59
CA ASP A 101 14.06 11.04 11.65
C ASP A 101 14.85 11.23 10.34
N ALA A 102 14.86 12.43 9.78
CA ALA A 102 15.80 12.79 8.73
C ALA A 102 17.19 13.01 9.38
N ILE A 103 18.19 12.27 8.91
CA ILE A 103 19.55 12.33 9.48
C ILE A 103 20.57 12.98 8.54
N GLY A 104 20.13 13.33 7.32
CA GLY A 104 20.98 13.97 6.34
C GLY A 104 22.02 13.02 5.74
N ARG A 105 23.21 13.56 5.43
CA ARG A 105 24.27 12.78 4.77
C ARG A 105 24.92 11.76 5.73
N VAL A 106 24.93 10.49 5.31
CA VAL A 106 25.75 9.44 5.94
C VAL A 106 26.95 9.15 5.04
N PRO A 107 28.19 9.48 5.48
CA PRO A 107 29.37 9.23 4.68
C PRO A 107 29.70 7.74 4.61
N GLY A 108 30.29 7.31 3.48
CA GLY A 108 30.76 5.94 3.31
C GLY A 108 32.24 5.80 3.67
N LYS A 109 32.63 4.65 4.24
CA LYS A 109 34.04 4.30 4.51
C LYS A 109 34.73 3.77 3.26
N LEU A 110 33.98 3.25 2.29
CA LEU A 110 34.49 2.73 1.00
C LEU A 110 33.97 3.61 -0.13
N SER A 111 34.75 3.76 -1.20
CA SER A 111 34.29 4.42 -2.42
C SER A 111 33.02 3.76 -2.94
N GLY A 112 31.99 4.56 -3.26
CA GLY A 112 30.68 4.07 -3.69
C GLY A 112 29.70 3.72 -2.56
N CYS A 113 30.11 3.79 -1.28
CA CYS A 113 29.19 3.82 -0.13
C CYS A 113 28.74 5.22 0.21
N GLY A 114 27.66 5.30 0.99
CA GLY A 114 27.08 6.52 1.56
C GLY A 114 25.66 6.77 1.11
N VAL A 115 24.98 7.65 1.84
CA VAL A 115 23.59 8.07 1.56
C VAL A 115 23.54 9.58 1.71
N GLN A 116 23.09 10.31 0.69
CA GLN A 116 23.07 11.78 0.73
C GLN A 116 21.96 12.30 1.66
N ASP A 117 20.74 11.83 1.43
CA ASP A 117 19.55 12.23 2.19
C ASP A 117 19.01 11.01 2.95
N ALA A 118 19.78 10.59 3.97
CA ALA A 118 19.42 9.43 4.76
C ALA A 118 18.31 9.73 5.75
N VAL A 119 17.47 8.75 5.93
CA VAL A 119 16.43 8.72 6.96
C VAL A 119 16.65 7.53 7.88
N ARG A 120 16.29 7.70 9.15
CA ARG A 120 16.28 6.65 10.18
C ARG A 120 14.84 6.27 10.44
N VAL A 121 14.38 5.19 9.82
CA VAL A 121 12.98 4.73 9.86
C VAL A 121 12.72 3.94 11.14
N ARG A 122 11.64 4.28 11.86
CA ARG A 122 11.14 3.56 13.04
C ARG A 122 9.96 2.66 12.72
N SER A 123 9.05 3.14 11.85
CA SER A 123 7.89 2.35 11.42
C SER A 123 7.40 2.79 10.06
N VAL A 124 6.73 1.89 9.36
CA VAL A 124 6.07 2.15 8.09
C VAL A 124 4.64 1.61 8.12
N ALA A 125 3.68 2.41 7.67
CA ALA A 125 2.27 2.03 7.61
C ALA A 125 1.73 1.45 8.94
N GLY A 126 2.19 1.97 10.10
CA GLY A 126 1.81 1.50 11.43
C GLY A 126 2.48 0.21 11.89
N VAL A 127 3.39 -0.37 11.08
CA VAL A 127 4.20 -1.55 11.44
C VAL A 127 5.58 -1.08 11.90
N THR A 128 5.99 -1.51 13.09
CA THR A 128 7.27 -1.11 13.70
C THR A 128 8.44 -1.90 13.14
N LEU A 129 9.62 -1.30 13.11
CA LEU A 129 10.86 -2.01 12.80
C LEU A 129 11.55 -2.39 14.12
N SER A 130 12.05 -3.62 14.24
CA SER A 130 12.73 -4.10 15.46
C SER A 130 13.96 -3.29 15.83
N GLN A 131 14.54 -2.59 14.86
CA GLN A 131 15.59 -1.60 15.04
C GLN A 131 15.38 -0.44 14.06
N GLN A 132 15.75 0.76 14.50
CA GLN A 132 15.71 1.93 13.63
C GLN A 132 16.65 1.73 12.45
N SER A 133 16.13 1.82 11.24
CA SER A 133 16.86 1.41 10.04
C SER A 133 17.21 2.60 9.16
N VAL A 134 18.49 2.76 8.88
CA VAL A 134 19.02 3.83 8.01
C VAL A 134 18.88 3.41 6.55
N MET A 135 18.25 4.26 5.74
CA MET A 135 18.05 4.04 4.31
C MET A 135 17.76 5.37 3.59
N ASP A 136 17.62 5.33 2.26
CA ASP A 136 17.08 6.46 1.49
C ASP A 136 15.54 6.47 1.49
N CYS A 137 14.94 7.60 1.10
CA CYS A 137 13.49 7.72 1.01
C CYS A 137 12.85 6.82 -0.05
N GLY A 138 13.58 6.46 -1.09
CA GLY A 138 13.09 5.52 -2.12
C GLY A 138 12.84 4.14 -1.53
N THR A 139 13.81 3.66 -0.75
CA THR A 139 13.71 2.37 -0.03
C THR A 139 12.62 2.40 1.05
N ALA A 140 12.50 3.49 1.82
CA ALA A 140 11.44 3.64 2.82
C ALA A 140 10.03 3.62 2.19
N LYS A 141 9.83 4.27 1.04
CA LYS A 141 8.57 4.25 0.28
C LYS A 141 8.27 2.87 -0.30
N ALA A 142 9.28 2.17 -0.83
CA ALA A 142 9.14 0.79 -1.30
C ALA A 142 8.74 -0.15 -0.17
N LEU A 143 9.38 -0.01 1.01
CA LEU A 143 9.06 -0.78 2.21
C LEU A 143 7.62 -0.53 2.66
N LYS A 144 7.16 0.74 2.73
CA LYS A 144 5.76 1.07 3.03
C LYS A 144 4.79 0.42 2.04
N THR A 145 5.10 0.48 0.76
CA THR A 145 4.26 -0.11 -0.29
C THR A 145 4.14 -1.61 -0.11
N TRP A 146 5.26 -2.30 0.13
CA TRP A 146 5.28 -3.73 0.41
C TRP A 146 4.53 -4.09 1.70
N VAL A 147 4.71 -3.34 2.78
CA VAL A 147 3.98 -3.59 4.03
C VAL A 147 2.48 -3.53 3.80
N ASN A 148 1.98 -2.51 3.08
CA ASN A 148 0.55 -2.36 2.84
C ASN A 148 -0.03 -3.38 1.86
N LYS A 149 0.66 -3.61 0.73
CA LYS A 149 0.14 -4.45 -0.37
C LYS A 149 0.59 -5.90 -0.29
N GLY A 150 1.59 -6.20 0.52
CA GLY A 150 2.22 -7.52 0.60
C GLY A 150 2.20 -8.14 1.99
N ALA A 151 2.98 -7.59 2.94
CA ALA A 151 3.18 -8.22 4.24
C ALA A 151 1.89 -8.31 5.07
N LYS A 152 1.14 -7.22 5.21
CA LYS A 152 -0.16 -7.23 5.92
C LYS A 152 -1.16 -8.21 5.31
N PRO A 153 -1.42 -8.21 3.97
CA PRO A 153 -2.30 -9.20 3.36
C PRO A 153 -1.77 -10.64 3.44
N ALA A 154 -0.45 -10.85 3.48
CA ALA A 154 0.13 -12.18 3.63
C ALA A 154 -0.10 -12.76 5.02
N VAL A 155 0.02 -11.94 6.06
CA VAL A 155 -0.29 -12.30 7.45
C VAL A 155 -1.80 -12.46 7.66
N GLY A 156 -2.61 -11.55 7.10
CA GLY A 156 -4.06 -11.53 7.32
C GLY A 156 -4.40 -11.32 8.79
N SER A 157 -5.30 -12.14 9.32
CA SER A 157 -5.74 -12.09 10.72
C SER A 157 -4.89 -12.94 11.67
N LYS A 158 -3.85 -13.64 11.20
CA LYS A 158 -2.97 -14.47 12.05
C LYS A 158 -2.43 -13.64 13.21
N GLY A 159 -2.57 -14.17 14.42
CA GLY A 159 -2.09 -13.51 15.64
C GLY A 159 -2.57 -12.07 15.84
N GLY A 160 -3.77 -11.75 15.34
CA GLY A 160 -4.32 -10.39 15.39
C GLY A 160 -3.74 -9.41 14.35
N GLY A 161 -2.95 -9.92 13.38
CA GLY A 161 -2.35 -9.13 12.31
C GLY A 161 -0.88 -8.78 12.50
N LEU A 162 -0.29 -8.10 11.52
CA LEU A 162 1.12 -7.69 11.52
C LEU A 162 1.34 -6.44 12.36
N SER A 163 2.19 -6.50 13.37
CA SER A 163 2.59 -5.38 14.24
C SER A 163 4.01 -4.88 14.00
N GLY A 164 4.93 -5.76 13.55
CA GLY A 164 6.32 -5.42 13.39
C GLY A 164 7.07 -6.24 12.34
N LEU A 165 8.24 -5.74 11.96
CA LEU A 165 9.21 -6.42 11.11
C LEU A 165 10.48 -6.66 11.91
N LYS A 166 10.98 -7.90 11.95
CA LYS A 166 12.30 -8.20 12.48
C LYS A 166 13.34 -7.89 11.41
N VAL A 167 14.07 -6.80 11.61
CA VAL A 167 15.12 -6.35 10.69
C VAL A 167 16.42 -7.08 11.02
N ALA A 168 17.03 -7.71 10.02
CA ALA A 168 18.35 -8.34 10.13
C ALA A 168 19.47 -7.36 9.79
N ALA A 169 19.31 -6.58 8.71
CA ALA A 169 20.27 -5.57 8.32
C ALA A 169 19.62 -4.40 7.57
N HIS A 170 20.29 -3.25 7.62
CA HIS A 170 19.95 -2.04 6.89
C HIS A 170 21.22 -1.42 6.29
N TYR A 171 21.44 -0.09 6.36
CA TYR A 171 22.67 0.51 5.87
C TYR A 171 23.91 -0.15 6.48
N SER A 172 24.79 -0.62 5.62
CA SER A 172 26.09 -1.18 5.97
C SER A 172 27.07 -0.98 4.81
N CYS A 173 28.11 -0.18 5.02
CA CYS A 173 29.12 0.07 4.01
C CYS A 173 30.02 -1.15 3.85
N ARG A 174 29.73 -1.96 2.84
CA ARG A 174 30.46 -3.21 2.50
C ARG A 174 30.30 -3.57 1.04
N THR A 175 31.15 -4.43 0.55
CA THR A 175 31.00 -5.09 -0.74
C THR A 175 29.93 -6.18 -0.68
N ARG A 176 29.45 -6.66 -1.81
CA ARG A 176 28.50 -7.79 -1.89
C ARG A 176 29.13 -9.03 -1.26
N ASN A 177 28.42 -9.61 -0.29
CA ASN A 177 28.84 -10.80 0.49
C ASN A 177 30.22 -10.63 1.17
N ASN A 178 30.63 -9.40 1.48
CA ASN A 178 31.94 -9.06 2.05
C ASN A 178 33.16 -9.56 1.23
N LYS A 179 32.97 -9.84 -0.07
CA LYS A 179 34.05 -10.31 -0.94
C LYS A 179 34.96 -9.15 -1.37
N LYS A 180 36.27 -9.29 -1.20
CA LYS A 180 37.27 -8.33 -1.66
C LYS A 180 37.15 -8.12 -3.18
N GLY A 181 37.16 -6.86 -3.63
CA GLY A 181 37.03 -6.50 -5.05
C GLY A 181 35.63 -6.60 -5.65
N ALA A 182 34.65 -7.10 -4.92
CA ALA A 182 33.27 -7.12 -5.39
C ALA A 182 32.65 -5.71 -5.40
N LYS A 183 31.59 -5.52 -6.19
CA LYS A 183 30.80 -4.27 -6.22
C LYS A 183 30.26 -3.95 -4.83
N ILE A 184 30.10 -2.64 -4.54
CA ILE A 184 29.43 -2.18 -3.32
C ILE A 184 28.01 -2.75 -3.26
N SER A 185 27.64 -3.26 -2.08
CA SER A 185 26.28 -3.73 -1.79
C SER A 185 25.29 -2.56 -1.82
N GLU A 186 24.04 -2.83 -2.17
CA GLU A 186 22.98 -1.83 -2.08
C GLU A 186 22.72 -1.38 -0.62
N HIS A 187 23.05 -2.21 0.37
CA HIS A 187 23.12 -1.78 1.78
C HIS A 187 24.09 -0.61 1.99
N GLY A 188 25.26 -0.63 1.33
CA GLY A 188 26.25 0.44 1.41
C GLY A 188 25.81 1.74 0.76
N LYS A 189 24.70 1.74 0.04
CA LYS A 189 24.10 2.92 -0.59
C LYS A 189 22.79 3.35 0.09
N GLY A 190 22.41 2.69 1.20
CA GLY A 190 21.12 2.92 1.87
C GLY A 190 19.89 2.47 1.06
N ARG A 191 20.10 1.58 0.09
CA ARG A 191 19.06 1.14 -0.85
C ARG A 191 18.58 -0.27 -0.61
N ALA A 192 18.92 -0.87 0.54
CA ALA A 192 18.51 -2.23 0.89
C ALA A 192 18.11 -2.36 2.36
N ILE A 193 17.25 -3.34 2.62
CA ILE A 193 16.85 -3.78 3.95
C ILE A 193 16.68 -5.31 3.95
N ASP A 194 17.14 -5.94 5.02
CA ASP A 194 16.99 -7.38 5.26
C ASP A 194 15.96 -7.63 6.35
N ILE A 195 14.96 -8.48 6.06
CA ILE A 195 13.86 -8.82 6.96
C ILE A 195 13.95 -10.30 7.32
N SER A 196 14.20 -10.60 8.60
CA SER A 196 14.29 -11.98 9.11
C SER A 196 12.99 -12.52 9.70
N GLY A 197 11.95 -11.67 9.86
CA GLY A 197 10.67 -12.16 10.40
C GLY A 197 9.56 -11.11 10.41
N LEU A 198 8.35 -11.64 10.59
CA LEU A 198 7.09 -10.88 10.71
C LEU A 198 6.59 -11.05 12.16
N VAL A 199 6.47 -9.94 12.89
CA VAL A 199 5.98 -9.91 14.27
C VAL A 199 4.47 -9.69 14.25
N LEU A 200 3.74 -10.50 14.99
CA LEU A 200 2.29 -10.45 15.09
C LEU A 200 1.83 -9.64 16.32
N ASN A 201 0.57 -9.22 16.34
CA ASN A 201 0.01 -8.47 17.48
C ASN A 201 -0.04 -9.29 18.77
N ASP A 202 -0.07 -10.62 18.70
CA ASP A 202 0.00 -11.52 19.85
C ASP A 202 1.42 -11.74 20.38
N GLY A 203 2.42 -11.06 19.81
CA GLY A 203 3.83 -11.16 20.20
C GLY A 203 4.61 -12.28 19.50
N ARG A 204 3.95 -13.21 18.81
CA ARG A 204 4.64 -14.26 18.07
C ARG A 204 5.40 -13.67 16.89
N THR A 205 6.51 -14.31 16.53
CA THR A 205 7.29 -13.96 15.33
C THR A 205 7.33 -15.14 14.37
N ILE A 206 6.90 -14.93 13.14
CA ILE A 206 7.11 -15.85 12.04
C ILE A 206 8.46 -15.50 11.40
N THR A 207 9.48 -16.32 11.63
CA THR A 207 10.82 -16.09 11.08
C THR A 207 10.93 -16.66 9.67
N VAL A 208 11.76 -16.06 8.81
CA VAL A 208 12.03 -16.58 7.46
C VAL A 208 12.62 -17.97 7.55
N LEU A 209 13.66 -18.17 8.40
CA LEU A 209 14.36 -19.44 8.56
C LEU A 209 13.41 -20.62 8.83
N LYS A 210 12.50 -20.48 9.78
CA LYS A 210 11.57 -21.55 10.15
C LYS A 210 10.31 -21.53 9.27
N GLY A 211 9.77 -20.34 9.03
CA GLY A 211 8.48 -20.18 8.33
C GLY A 211 8.50 -20.51 6.85
N TRP A 212 9.67 -20.50 6.20
CA TRP A 212 9.78 -20.77 4.78
C TRP A 212 9.39 -22.20 4.37
N HIS A 213 9.63 -23.17 5.25
CA HIS A 213 9.43 -24.60 4.99
C HIS A 213 8.32 -25.26 5.80
N ASN A 214 7.75 -24.57 6.81
CA ASN A 214 6.76 -25.14 7.74
C ASN A 214 5.31 -24.65 7.52
N ALA A 215 4.49 -24.68 8.53
CA ALA A 215 3.08 -24.28 8.53
C ALA A 215 2.86 -22.82 8.06
N ASP A 216 3.84 -21.94 8.23
CA ASP A 216 3.77 -20.54 7.79
C ASP A 216 4.28 -20.30 6.37
N ARG A 217 4.65 -21.37 5.65
CA ARG A 217 5.19 -21.32 4.29
C ARG A 217 4.35 -20.47 3.34
N ARG A 218 3.02 -20.58 3.38
CA ARG A 218 2.14 -19.79 2.52
C ARG A 218 2.27 -18.29 2.81
N THR A 219 2.30 -17.91 4.08
CA THR A 219 2.48 -16.52 4.51
C THR A 219 3.83 -15.98 4.05
N MET A 220 4.92 -16.71 4.30
CA MET A 220 6.27 -16.28 3.94
C MET A 220 6.48 -16.16 2.44
N ARG A 221 6.05 -17.15 1.66
CA ARG A 221 6.15 -17.11 0.20
C ARG A 221 5.30 -16.01 -0.41
N ARG A 222 4.11 -15.74 0.13
CA ARG A 222 3.27 -14.63 -0.31
C ARG A 222 3.92 -13.29 0.01
N ALA A 223 4.43 -13.09 1.23
CA ALA A 223 5.15 -11.88 1.62
C ALA A 223 6.37 -11.62 0.73
N HIS A 224 7.17 -12.66 0.46
CA HIS A 224 8.32 -12.59 -0.44
C HIS A 224 7.90 -12.21 -1.87
N LYS A 225 6.97 -12.95 -2.47
CA LYS A 225 6.49 -12.74 -3.84
C LYS A 225 5.97 -11.31 -4.06
N THR A 226 5.26 -10.76 -3.08
CA THR A 226 4.66 -9.41 -3.18
C THR A 226 5.66 -8.28 -2.98
N ALA A 227 6.90 -8.56 -2.60
CA ALA A 227 7.99 -7.57 -2.58
C ALA A 227 8.51 -7.27 -3.99
N CYS A 228 8.30 -8.20 -4.92
CA CYS A 228 8.59 -8.02 -6.34
C CYS A 228 7.73 -6.88 -6.92
N GLY A 229 8.35 -5.92 -7.56
CA GLY A 229 7.69 -4.71 -8.08
C GLY A 229 7.97 -3.48 -7.21
N PRO A 230 7.55 -3.42 -5.94
CA PRO A 230 8.02 -2.38 -5.03
C PRO A 230 9.55 -2.30 -4.96
N PHE A 231 10.21 -3.45 -4.85
CA PHE A 231 11.67 -3.57 -4.88
C PHE A 231 12.17 -4.06 -6.24
N GLY A 232 13.40 -3.69 -6.58
CA GLY A 232 14.07 -4.10 -7.82
C GLY A 232 14.77 -5.44 -7.69
N THR A 233 15.34 -5.75 -6.51
CA THR A 233 15.86 -7.08 -6.17
C THR A 233 15.12 -7.61 -4.95
N VAL A 234 14.69 -8.86 -5.03
CA VAL A 234 14.03 -9.60 -3.95
C VAL A 234 14.69 -10.98 -3.87
N LEU A 235 15.44 -11.23 -2.80
CA LEU A 235 16.08 -12.50 -2.56
C LEU A 235 15.53 -13.14 -1.29
N GLY A 236 15.49 -14.45 -1.26
CA GLY A 236 15.06 -15.24 -0.12
C GLY A 236 15.70 -16.62 -0.11
N PRO A 237 15.19 -17.57 0.69
CA PRO A 237 15.83 -18.87 0.89
C PRO A 237 16.08 -19.70 -0.38
N ASN A 238 15.34 -19.42 -1.46
CA ASN A 238 15.55 -20.09 -2.74
C ASN A 238 16.63 -19.42 -3.62
N ALA A 239 17.15 -18.26 -3.22
CA ALA A 239 18.12 -17.52 -4.04
C ALA A 239 19.54 -18.11 -3.96
N ASP A 240 20.06 -18.23 -2.75
CA ASP A 240 21.38 -18.74 -2.46
C ASP A 240 21.60 -19.03 -0.97
N ARG A 241 22.80 -19.50 -0.60
CA ARG A 241 23.15 -19.84 0.79
C ARG A 241 23.22 -18.67 1.76
N TYR A 242 23.27 -17.44 1.27
CA TYR A 242 23.41 -16.24 2.11
C TYR A 242 22.06 -15.68 2.57
N HIS A 243 20.94 -16.13 1.96
CA HIS A 243 19.59 -15.59 2.21
C HIS A 243 18.65 -16.64 2.84
N GLN A 244 19.20 -17.64 3.55
CA GLN A 244 18.41 -18.75 4.13
C GLN A 244 17.51 -18.30 5.30
N ASP A 245 17.89 -17.24 6.02
CA ASP A 245 17.25 -16.80 7.26
C ASP A 245 16.61 -15.40 7.16
N HIS A 246 16.69 -14.76 6.00
CA HIS A 246 16.10 -13.45 5.75
C HIS A 246 15.69 -13.21 4.30
N PHE A 247 14.84 -12.24 4.08
CA PHE A 247 14.57 -11.65 2.78
C PHE A 247 15.46 -10.44 2.60
N HIS A 248 16.21 -10.39 1.51
CA HIS A 248 16.90 -9.20 1.07
C HIS A 248 16.04 -8.44 0.07
N PHE A 249 15.78 -7.17 0.34
CA PHE A 249 15.03 -6.27 -0.52
C PHE A 249 15.87 -5.06 -0.86
N ASP A 250 16.09 -4.79 -2.16
CA ASP A 250 16.76 -3.57 -2.59
C ASP A 250 16.01 -2.85 -3.73
N THR A 251 16.31 -1.57 -3.90
CA THR A 251 15.67 -0.71 -4.89
C THR A 251 16.51 -0.50 -6.14
N ALA A 252 17.50 -1.38 -6.41
CA ALA A 252 18.21 -1.39 -7.68
C ALA A 252 17.22 -1.61 -8.84
N ARG A 253 17.45 -0.96 -9.97
CA ARG A 253 16.58 -1.03 -11.15
C ARG A 253 17.31 -1.70 -12.30
N TYR A 254 16.61 -2.62 -12.96
CA TYR A 254 17.11 -3.35 -14.12
C TYR A 254 16.19 -3.12 -15.31
N ARG A 255 16.73 -3.19 -16.53
CA ARG A 255 15.92 -3.03 -17.76
C ARG A 255 14.85 -4.11 -17.91
N SER A 256 15.13 -5.31 -17.43
CA SER A 256 14.22 -6.47 -17.48
C SER A 256 13.17 -6.49 -16.37
N GLY A 257 13.08 -5.44 -15.55
CA GLY A 257 12.19 -5.40 -14.39
C GLY A 257 12.85 -5.87 -13.10
N SER A 258 12.03 -6.31 -12.12
CA SER A 258 12.53 -6.76 -10.82
C SER A 258 13.16 -8.17 -10.91
N TYR A 259 14.30 -8.35 -10.24
CA TYR A 259 14.95 -9.65 -10.08
C TYR A 259 14.48 -10.31 -8.76
N CYS A 260 13.76 -11.43 -8.84
CA CYS A 260 13.11 -12.08 -7.69
C CYS A 260 13.43 -13.57 -7.64
N ARG A 261 14.08 -14.03 -6.54
CA ARG A 261 14.53 -15.42 -6.35
C ARG A 261 14.28 -15.93 -4.93
#